data_953162ef1e4a7c9748825c498a9c4d96
#
_entry.id   953162ef1e4a7c9748825c498a9c4d96
#
_cell.length_a   1.000
_cell.length_b   1.000
_cell.length_c   1.000
_cell.angle_alpha   90.00
_cell.angle_beta   90.00
_cell.angle_gamma   90.00
#
_symmetry.space_group_name_H-M   'P 1'
#
loop_
_entity.id
_entity.type
_entity.pdbx_description
1 polymer ?
#
loop_
_entity_poly.entity_id
_entity_poly.type
_entity_poly.pdbx_seq_one_letter_code
_entity_poly.pdbx_strand_id
1 'polypeptide(L)'
;MPSWATAIPPAIPRAALVTGGGRRLGRTIALTLAEAGFDVALHCNASIDDALATQAEIQALGRRAVILRGDLAQEAEVVPLIPQATAELGPIGVLVNNASAFERDDWHDATRESWDKHIEPNLRAPFVLIQHFADALPKGAEGVVINMIDMRVWSITPHFVSYTVSKFGLWALTQSMALALAPRIRVNGIGPGPALPNTRQTPEQFARQAASVPLRRGPVIEEIGRAVMAILTLPSMTGQMIALDGGQHLQWSPGPAEPGDDE
;
A
#
# COMPACT_ATOMS: atom_id res chain seq x y z
N MET A 1 -20.44 -13.49 -8.92
CA MET A 1 -19.61 -12.36 -8.43
C MET A 1 -20.33 -11.69 -7.27
N PRO A 2 -19.62 -11.22 -6.23
CA PRO A 2 -20.24 -10.43 -5.18
C PRO A 2 -20.87 -9.15 -5.75
N SER A 3 -21.99 -8.69 -5.17
CA SER A 3 -22.77 -7.55 -5.69
C SER A 3 -21.96 -6.22 -5.80
N TRP A 4 -20.91 -6.04 -5.00
CA TRP A 4 -20.04 -4.87 -5.05
C TRP A 4 -19.08 -4.85 -6.24
N ALA A 5 -18.76 -6.00 -6.87
CA ALA A 5 -17.91 -6.03 -8.07
C ALA A 5 -18.54 -5.31 -9.26
N THR A 6 -19.86 -5.20 -9.28
CA THR A 6 -20.61 -4.45 -10.31
C THR A 6 -20.62 -2.94 -10.05
N ALA A 7 -20.24 -2.49 -8.87
CA ALA A 7 -20.19 -1.07 -8.50
C ALA A 7 -18.88 -0.36 -8.90
N ILE A 8 -17.87 -1.10 -9.36
CA ILE A 8 -16.62 -0.49 -9.85
C ILE A 8 -16.89 0.13 -11.22
N PRO A 9 -16.57 1.42 -11.44
CA PRO A 9 -16.79 2.09 -12.72
C PRO A 9 -16.25 1.29 -13.90
N PRO A 10 -17.02 1.13 -14.98
CA PRO A 10 -16.60 0.34 -16.15
C PRO A 10 -15.44 0.99 -16.93
N ALA A 11 -15.21 2.30 -16.76
CA ALA A 11 -14.10 3.02 -17.36
C ALA A 11 -12.73 2.65 -16.75
N ILE A 12 -12.71 1.94 -15.60
CA ILE A 12 -11.47 1.47 -14.96
C ILE A 12 -11.07 0.14 -15.60
N PRO A 13 -9.92 0.05 -16.30
CA PRO A 13 -9.37 -1.19 -16.82
C PRO A 13 -9.20 -2.26 -15.73
N ARG A 14 -9.48 -3.52 -16.06
CA ARG A 14 -9.52 -4.62 -15.10
C ARG A 14 -8.16 -5.33 -14.94
N ALA A 15 -7.08 -4.55 -14.89
CA ALA A 15 -5.76 -4.99 -14.47
C ALA A 15 -5.21 -4.08 -13.38
N ALA A 16 -4.46 -4.65 -12.44
CA ALA A 16 -3.90 -3.95 -11.30
C ALA A 16 -2.41 -4.27 -11.13
N LEU A 17 -1.63 -3.30 -10.67
CA LEU A 17 -0.28 -3.51 -10.16
C LEU A 17 -0.28 -3.34 -8.64
N VAL A 18 0.23 -4.33 -7.90
CA VAL A 18 0.39 -4.29 -6.44
C VAL A 18 1.85 -4.42 -6.08
N THR A 19 2.47 -3.37 -5.54
CA THR A 19 3.85 -3.46 -5.07
C THR A 19 3.94 -4.24 -3.75
N GLY A 20 4.94 -5.13 -3.62
CA GLY A 20 5.01 -6.06 -2.49
C GLY A 20 3.80 -7.00 -2.42
N GLY A 21 3.25 -7.39 -3.59
CA GLY A 21 1.99 -8.12 -3.73
C GLY A 21 2.04 -9.60 -3.32
N GLY A 22 3.24 -10.17 -3.06
CA GLY A 22 3.39 -11.61 -2.82
C GLY A 22 3.09 -12.08 -1.41
N ARG A 23 3.05 -11.21 -0.41
CA ARG A 23 2.87 -11.61 1.00
C ARG A 23 2.14 -10.57 1.85
N ARG A 24 1.72 -10.99 3.06
CA ARG A 24 1.12 -10.11 4.07
C ARG A 24 -0.04 -9.29 3.49
N LEU A 25 -0.09 -7.97 3.76
CA LEU A 25 -1.15 -7.08 3.27
C LEU A 25 -1.21 -7.05 1.73
N GLY A 26 -0.05 -7.04 1.06
CA GLY A 26 0.02 -7.05 -0.40
C GLY A 26 -0.65 -8.27 -1.03
N ARG A 27 -0.44 -9.47 -0.46
CA ARG A 27 -1.14 -10.69 -0.90
C ARG A 27 -2.65 -10.56 -0.73
N THR A 28 -3.12 -10.11 0.44
CA THR A 28 -4.55 -9.92 0.68
C THR A 28 -5.16 -8.94 -0.31
N ILE A 29 -4.50 -7.82 -0.58
CA ILE A 29 -4.94 -6.84 -1.57
C ILE A 29 -5.01 -7.47 -2.97
N ALA A 30 -3.97 -8.21 -3.37
CA ALA A 30 -3.89 -8.86 -4.68
C ALA A 30 -5.02 -9.88 -4.88
N LEU A 31 -5.29 -10.72 -3.88
CA LEU A 31 -6.38 -11.70 -3.91
C LEU A 31 -7.75 -11.02 -3.95
N THR A 32 -7.97 -9.98 -3.14
CA THR A 32 -9.22 -9.21 -3.15
C THR A 32 -9.49 -8.58 -4.52
N LEU A 33 -8.46 -8.04 -5.18
CA LEU A 33 -8.59 -7.51 -6.55
C LEU A 33 -8.89 -8.62 -7.57
N ALA A 34 -8.26 -9.79 -7.44
CA ALA A 34 -8.54 -10.94 -8.29
C ALA A 34 -9.98 -11.44 -8.14
N GLU A 35 -10.49 -11.56 -6.92
CA GLU A 35 -11.89 -11.89 -6.62
C GLU A 35 -12.86 -10.84 -7.19
N ALA A 36 -12.44 -9.57 -7.26
CA ALA A 36 -13.19 -8.49 -7.90
C ALA A 36 -13.12 -8.49 -9.44
N GLY A 37 -12.40 -9.46 -10.03
CA GLY A 37 -12.31 -9.63 -11.48
C GLY A 37 -11.13 -8.89 -12.13
N PHE A 38 -10.12 -8.47 -11.37
CA PHE A 38 -8.89 -7.89 -11.92
C PHE A 38 -7.86 -8.98 -12.24
N ASP A 39 -7.12 -8.80 -13.32
CA ASP A 39 -5.83 -9.44 -13.54
C ASP A 39 -4.77 -8.67 -12.72
N VAL A 40 -3.77 -9.36 -12.17
CA VAL A 40 -2.88 -8.73 -11.18
C VAL A 40 -1.41 -8.91 -11.55
N ALA A 41 -0.69 -7.80 -11.65
CA ALA A 41 0.76 -7.77 -11.64
C ALA A 41 1.25 -7.70 -10.18
N LEU A 42 1.99 -8.71 -9.75
CA LEU A 42 2.57 -8.84 -8.42
C LEU A 42 4.01 -8.35 -8.48
N HIS A 43 4.29 -7.18 -7.93
CA HIS A 43 5.70 -6.78 -7.78
C HIS A 43 6.28 -7.39 -6.50
N CYS A 44 7.53 -7.85 -6.59
CA CYS A 44 8.36 -8.27 -5.44
C CYS A 44 9.83 -7.90 -5.67
N ASN A 45 10.61 -7.76 -4.59
CA ASN A 45 12.06 -7.67 -4.66
C ASN A 45 12.66 -9.08 -4.45
N ALA A 46 12.84 -9.51 -3.20
CA ALA A 46 13.49 -10.78 -2.86
C ALA A 46 12.52 -11.94 -2.60
N SER A 47 11.23 -11.67 -2.31
CA SER A 47 10.25 -12.69 -1.90
C SER A 47 9.57 -13.35 -3.10
N ILE A 48 10.36 -13.98 -3.97
CA ILE A 48 9.86 -14.58 -5.21
C ILE A 48 8.95 -15.79 -4.95
N ASP A 49 9.28 -16.64 -3.97
CA ASP A 49 8.48 -17.82 -3.64
C ASP A 49 7.09 -17.44 -3.11
N ASP A 50 7.01 -16.41 -2.25
CA ASP A 50 5.73 -15.86 -1.80
C ASP A 50 4.89 -15.32 -2.97
N ALA A 51 5.56 -14.66 -3.94
CA ALA A 51 4.89 -14.13 -5.12
C ALA A 51 4.38 -15.25 -6.04
N LEU A 52 5.15 -16.33 -6.22
CA LEU A 52 4.73 -17.52 -6.97
C LEU A 52 3.52 -18.21 -6.33
N ALA A 53 3.51 -18.35 -5.01
CA ALA A 53 2.37 -18.91 -4.29
C ALA A 53 1.11 -18.05 -4.49
N THR A 54 1.23 -16.73 -4.34
CA THR A 54 0.11 -15.79 -4.54
C THR A 54 -0.37 -15.78 -6.01
N GLN A 55 0.57 -15.87 -6.97
CA GLN A 55 0.23 -16.00 -8.38
C GLN A 55 -0.64 -17.23 -8.65
N ALA A 56 -0.26 -18.39 -8.12
CA ALA A 56 -1.02 -19.62 -8.28
C ALA A 56 -2.43 -19.51 -7.69
N GLU A 57 -2.60 -18.84 -6.55
CA GLU A 57 -3.92 -18.59 -5.96
C GLU A 57 -4.79 -17.68 -6.84
N ILE A 58 -4.22 -16.60 -7.40
CA ILE A 58 -4.93 -15.72 -8.33
C ILE A 58 -5.35 -16.48 -9.60
N GLN A 59 -4.47 -17.34 -10.13
CA GLN A 59 -4.78 -18.17 -11.28
C GLN A 59 -5.88 -19.19 -10.98
N ALA A 60 -5.92 -19.73 -9.77
CA ALA A 60 -7.01 -20.62 -9.32
C ALA A 60 -8.38 -19.90 -9.25
N LEU A 61 -8.38 -18.56 -9.06
CA LEU A 61 -9.58 -17.72 -9.17
C LEU A 61 -9.97 -17.42 -10.64
N GLY A 62 -9.26 -17.98 -11.63
CA GLY A 62 -9.52 -17.77 -13.05
C GLY A 62 -9.03 -16.41 -13.57
N ARG A 63 -8.08 -15.77 -12.88
CA ARG A 63 -7.50 -14.48 -13.29
C ARG A 63 -6.06 -14.66 -13.76
N ARG A 64 -5.60 -13.78 -14.64
CA ARG A 64 -4.19 -13.74 -15.02
C ARG A 64 -3.39 -13.09 -13.91
N ALA A 65 -2.19 -13.61 -13.65
CA ALA A 65 -1.25 -13.01 -12.74
C ALA A 65 0.17 -13.11 -13.29
N VAL A 66 0.92 -12.03 -13.18
CA VAL A 66 2.33 -11.96 -13.59
C VAL A 66 3.17 -11.44 -12.44
N ILE A 67 4.43 -11.88 -12.37
CA ILE A 67 5.37 -11.43 -11.34
C ILE A 67 6.35 -10.48 -11.99
N LEU A 68 6.49 -9.30 -11.40
CA LEU A 68 7.46 -8.29 -11.79
C LEU A 68 8.48 -8.13 -10.66
N ARG A 69 9.74 -8.38 -10.96
CA ARG A 69 10.81 -8.24 -9.99
C ARG A 69 11.50 -6.89 -10.14
N GLY A 70 11.79 -6.23 -9.02
CA GLY A 70 12.56 -4.98 -8.99
C GLY A 70 12.83 -4.52 -7.56
N ASP A 71 13.92 -3.77 -7.38
CA ASP A 71 14.19 -3.08 -6.13
C ASP A 71 13.65 -1.65 -6.22
N LEU A 72 12.65 -1.33 -5.41
CA LEU A 72 12.05 0.01 -5.38
C LEU A 72 13.00 1.10 -4.86
N ALA A 73 14.13 0.73 -4.28
CA ALA A 73 15.19 1.67 -3.95
C ALA A 73 16.04 2.09 -5.18
N GLN A 74 15.84 1.41 -6.33
CA GLN A 74 16.57 1.67 -7.57
C GLN A 74 15.60 2.18 -8.65
N GLU A 75 15.58 3.47 -8.91
CA GLU A 75 14.63 4.08 -9.88
C GLU A 75 14.68 3.40 -11.25
N ALA A 76 15.86 2.97 -11.70
CA ALA A 76 16.01 2.25 -12.97
C ALA A 76 15.24 0.92 -13.01
N GLU A 77 14.96 0.31 -11.85
CA GLU A 77 14.14 -0.90 -11.73
C GLU A 77 12.65 -0.59 -11.51
N VAL A 78 12.31 0.63 -11.05
CA VAL A 78 10.94 1.11 -10.88
C VAL A 78 10.30 1.51 -12.20
N VAL A 79 11.01 2.27 -13.02
CA VAL A 79 10.55 2.81 -14.31
C VAL A 79 9.90 1.75 -15.23
N PRO A 80 10.45 0.54 -15.40
CA PRO A 80 9.89 -0.46 -16.30
C PRO A 80 8.64 -1.18 -15.77
N LEU A 81 8.28 -1.07 -14.49
CA LEU A 81 7.23 -1.89 -13.88
C LEU A 81 5.83 -1.67 -14.50
N ILE A 82 5.43 -0.42 -14.72
CA ILE A 82 4.13 -0.12 -15.37
C ILE A 82 4.13 -0.55 -16.83
N PRO A 83 5.14 -0.23 -17.66
CA PRO A 83 5.25 -0.74 -19.02
C PRO A 83 5.18 -2.27 -19.11
N GLN A 84 5.93 -2.99 -18.29
CA GLN A 84 5.92 -4.45 -18.25
C GLN A 84 4.55 -5.00 -17.85
N ALA A 85 3.93 -4.47 -16.78
CA ALA A 85 2.59 -4.86 -16.38
C ALA A 85 1.57 -4.66 -17.51
N THR A 86 1.68 -3.52 -18.21
CA THR A 86 0.78 -3.18 -19.32
C THR A 86 0.97 -4.10 -20.53
N ALA A 87 2.20 -4.48 -20.84
CA ALA A 87 2.50 -5.41 -21.92
C ALA A 87 1.90 -6.81 -21.67
N GLU A 88 1.93 -7.28 -20.42
CA GLU A 88 1.47 -8.61 -20.04
C GLU A 88 -0.05 -8.68 -19.81
N LEU A 89 -0.65 -7.67 -19.18
CA LEU A 89 -2.04 -7.73 -18.73
C LEU A 89 -2.98 -6.77 -19.48
N GLY A 90 -2.45 -5.90 -20.31
CA GLY A 90 -3.19 -4.78 -20.90
C GLY A 90 -3.19 -3.56 -19.97
N PRO A 91 -3.99 -2.53 -20.29
CA PRO A 91 -4.00 -1.28 -19.54
C PRO A 91 -4.25 -1.50 -18.06
N ILE A 92 -3.39 -0.94 -17.22
CA ILE A 92 -3.52 -1.00 -15.77
C ILE A 92 -4.50 0.08 -15.31
N GLY A 93 -5.58 -0.33 -14.64
CA GLY A 93 -6.58 0.60 -14.09
C GLY A 93 -6.41 0.89 -12.60
N VAL A 94 -5.66 0.05 -11.88
CA VAL A 94 -5.43 0.21 -10.44
C VAL A 94 -3.95 0.04 -10.11
N LEU A 95 -3.38 1.03 -9.43
CA LEU A 95 -2.03 0.97 -8.86
C LEU A 95 -2.13 0.98 -7.33
N VAL A 96 -1.57 -0.05 -6.68
CA VAL A 96 -1.47 -0.11 -5.22
C VAL A 96 0.00 -0.04 -4.80
N ASN A 97 0.41 1.09 -4.25
CA ASN A 97 1.72 1.30 -3.65
C ASN A 97 1.69 0.75 -2.22
N ASN A 98 1.94 -0.56 -2.08
CA ASN A 98 1.89 -1.27 -0.80
C ASN A 98 3.28 -1.60 -0.25
N ALA A 99 4.29 -1.86 -1.08
CA ALA A 99 5.63 -2.13 -0.60
C ALA A 99 6.17 -0.99 0.27
N SER A 100 6.85 -1.37 1.35
CA SER A 100 7.39 -0.39 2.30
C SER A 100 8.61 -0.98 3.02
N ALA A 101 9.64 -0.19 3.18
CA ALA A 101 10.68 -0.41 4.18
C ALA A 101 10.20 0.16 5.51
N PHE A 102 10.49 -0.58 6.60
CA PHE A 102 10.15 -0.17 7.97
C PHE A 102 11.25 -0.63 8.91
N GLU A 103 12.19 0.24 9.21
CA GLU A 103 13.27 0.01 10.14
C GLU A 103 13.39 1.16 11.12
N ARG A 104 13.91 0.88 12.31
CA ARG A 104 14.05 1.90 13.33
C ARG A 104 15.29 2.74 13.05
N ASP A 105 15.12 4.04 13.07
CA ASP A 105 16.13 5.05 13.26
C ASP A 105 15.57 6.17 14.14
N ASP A 106 16.43 6.82 14.90
CA ASP A 106 16.06 7.92 15.78
C ASP A 106 16.87 9.17 15.38
N TRP A 107 16.53 10.32 15.95
CA TRP A 107 17.14 11.61 15.59
C TRP A 107 18.67 11.65 15.75
N HIS A 108 19.23 10.81 16.60
CA HIS A 108 20.66 10.81 16.94
C HIS A 108 21.48 9.76 16.17
N ASP A 109 20.86 8.78 15.54
CA ASP A 109 21.52 7.69 14.84
C ASP A 109 21.09 7.54 13.37
N ALA A 110 20.11 8.33 12.92
CA ALA A 110 19.71 8.35 11.51
C ALA A 110 20.88 8.74 10.61
N THR A 111 21.17 7.90 9.62
CA THR A 111 22.22 8.10 8.63
C THR A 111 21.64 8.39 7.26
N ARG A 112 22.47 8.81 6.30
CA ARG A 112 22.06 8.93 4.90
C ARG A 112 21.51 7.59 4.36
N GLU A 113 22.14 6.48 4.73
CA GLU A 113 21.73 5.15 4.30
C GLU A 113 20.35 4.77 4.87
N SER A 114 20.12 4.94 6.20
CA SER A 114 18.81 4.66 6.80
C SER A 114 17.73 5.57 6.23
N TRP A 115 18.07 6.83 5.93
CA TRP A 115 17.18 7.79 5.31
C TRP A 115 16.76 7.35 3.91
N ASP A 116 17.71 7.07 3.02
CA ASP A 116 17.44 6.65 1.64
C ASP A 116 16.70 5.31 1.59
N LYS A 117 16.98 4.40 2.54
CA LYS A 117 16.28 3.12 2.68
C LYS A 117 14.77 3.28 2.87
N HIS A 118 14.31 4.39 3.44
CA HIS A 118 12.89 4.67 3.56
C HIS A 118 12.36 5.59 2.46
N ILE A 119 13.10 6.64 2.12
CA ILE A 119 12.62 7.64 1.15
C ILE A 119 12.45 7.03 -0.25
N GLU A 120 13.42 6.25 -0.70
CA GLU A 120 13.38 5.70 -2.06
C GLU A 120 12.18 4.76 -2.26
N PRO A 121 12.01 3.66 -1.49
CA PRO A 121 10.90 2.73 -1.74
C PRO A 121 9.55 3.23 -1.26
N ASN A 122 9.50 4.08 -0.19
CA ASN A 122 8.22 4.47 0.41
C ASN A 122 7.62 5.76 -0.19
N LEU A 123 8.44 6.60 -0.83
CA LEU A 123 8.01 7.90 -1.34
C LEU A 123 8.40 8.11 -2.81
N ARG A 124 9.69 7.96 -3.16
CA ARG A 124 10.16 8.22 -4.52
C ARG A 124 9.58 7.23 -5.52
N ALA A 125 9.67 5.93 -5.24
CA ALA A 125 9.13 4.89 -6.12
C ALA A 125 7.62 5.02 -6.33
N PRO A 126 6.76 5.22 -5.31
CA PRO A 126 5.34 5.54 -5.51
C PRO A 126 5.11 6.73 -6.46
N PHE A 127 5.89 7.80 -6.34
CA PHE A 127 5.77 8.94 -7.25
C PHE A 127 6.08 8.56 -8.70
N VAL A 128 7.20 7.87 -8.94
CA VAL A 128 7.60 7.40 -10.28
C VAL A 128 6.54 6.46 -10.87
N LEU A 129 6.02 5.53 -10.07
CA LEU A 129 4.96 4.62 -10.51
C LEU A 129 3.67 5.37 -10.86
N ILE A 130 3.29 6.40 -10.10
CA ILE A 130 2.12 7.24 -10.41
C ILE A 130 2.32 7.99 -11.73
N GLN A 131 3.52 8.52 -12.00
CA GLN A 131 3.82 9.19 -13.26
C GLN A 131 3.62 8.24 -14.45
N HIS A 132 4.28 7.08 -14.42
CA HIS A 132 4.18 6.10 -15.50
C HIS A 132 2.76 5.51 -15.63
N PHE A 133 2.05 5.34 -14.53
CA PHE A 133 0.65 4.90 -14.53
C PHE A 133 -0.26 5.93 -15.23
N ALA A 134 -0.10 7.21 -14.91
CA ALA A 134 -0.89 8.28 -15.50
C ALA A 134 -0.63 8.43 -17.01
N ASP A 135 0.63 8.28 -17.44
CA ASP A 135 1.04 8.34 -18.83
C ASP A 135 0.55 7.12 -19.64
N ALA A 136 0.57 5.93 -19.04
CA ALA A 136 0.17 4.68 -19.70
C ALA A 136 -1.37 4.49 -19.76
N LEU A 137 -2.12 5.23 -18.96
CA LEU A 137 -3.59 5.08 -18.91
C LEU A 137 -4.23 5.56 -20.21
N PRO A 138 -5.00 4.73 -20.93
CA PRO A 138 -5.61 5.10 -22.20
C PRO A 138 -6.52 6.33 -22.11
N LYS A 139 -6.61 7.09 -23.20
CA LYS A 139 -7.57 8.21 -23.28
C LYS A 139 -8.99 7.68 -23.07
N GLY A 140 -9.75 8.37 -22.21
CA GLY A 140 -11.11 7.98 -21.85
C GLY A 140 -11.23 6.91 -20.76
N ALA A 141 -10.12 6.30 -20.35
CA ALA A 141 -10.11 5.43 -19.17
C ALA A 141 -9.95 6.23 -17.89
N GLU A 142 -10.49 5.68 -16.80
CA GLU A 142 -10.29 6.16 -15.44
C GLU A 142 -9.30 5.26 -14.68
N GLY A 143 -8.57 5.84 -13.73
CA GLY A 143 -7.60 5.12 -12.93
C GLY A 143 -7.78 5.36 -11.43
N VAL A 144 -7.29 4.42 -10.64
CA VAL A 144 -7.26 4.55 -9.17
C VAL A 144 -5.88 4.21 -8.64
N VAL A 145 -5.32 5.12 -7.86
CA VAL A 145 -4.09 4.90 -7.10
C VAL A 145 -4.45 4.77 -5.62
N ILE A 146 -3.90 3.76 -4.97
CA ILE A 146 -4.05 3.52 -3.53
C ILE A 146 -2.66 3.44 -2.91
N ASN A 147 -2.36 4.37 -2.01
CA ASN A 147 -1.10 4.41 -1.28
C ASN A 147 -1.28 3.82 0.11
N MET A 148 -0.48 2.81 0.47
CA MET A 148 -0.43 2.31 1.84
C MET A 148 0.40 3.28 2.68
N ILE A 149 -0.32 4.09 3.44
CA ILE A 149 0.25 5.13 4.31
C ILE A 149 0.52 4.50 5.70
N ASP A 150 0.30 5.22 6.75
CA ASP A 150 0.39 4.78 8.13
C ASP A 150 -0.44 5.74 8.98
N MET A 151 -1.04 5.28 10.06
CA MET A 151 -1.75 6.15 11.02
C MET A 151 -0.84 7.23 11.62
N ARG A 152 0.49 7.00 11.63
CA ARG A 152 1.51 7.94 12.14
C ARG A 152 1.45 9.32 11.48
N VAL A 153 0.89 9.45 10.28
CA VAL A 153 0.70 10.76 9.63
C VAL A 153 -0.35 11.62 10.35
N TRP A 154 -1.12 11.05 11.27
CA TRP A 154 -2.06 11.77 12.13
C TRP A 154 -1.67 11.75 13.61
N SER A 155 -0.78 10.83 14.02
CA SER A 155 -0.29 10.73 15.41
C SER A 155 1.19 10.38 15.40
N ILE A 156 2.04 11.42 15.45
CA ILE A 156 3.50 11.30 15.35
C ILE A 156 4.08 10.64 16.60
N THR A 157 5.06 9.77 16.39
CA THR A 157 5.90 9.22 17.46
C THR A 157 7.33 9.78 17.37
N PRO A 158 8.11 9.81 18.46
CA PRO A 158 9.47 10.35 18.44
C PRO A 158 10.51 9.44 17.76
N HIS A 159 10.13 8.22 17.39
CA HIS A 159 10.97 7.19 16.81
C HIS A 159 10.67 6.96 15.33
N PHE A 160 11.53 6.21 14.63
CA PHE A 160 11.37 5.89 13.22
C PHE A 160 11.32 7.14 12.34
N VAL A 161 12.30 8.03 12.53
CA VAL A 161 12.25 9.40 11.96
C VAL A 161 12.15 9.39 10.45
N SER A 162 13.05 8.69 9.74
CA SER A 162 13.05 8.68 8.27
C SER A 162 11.84 7.94 7.70
N TYR A 163 11.39 6.84 8.35
CA TYR A 163 10.14 6.18 7.98
C TYR A 163 8.94 7.13 8.12
N THR A 164 8.81 7.80 9.27
CA THR A 164 7.72 8.74 9.53
C THR A 164 7.71 9.84 8.47
N VAL A 165 8.86 10.45 8.16
CA VAL A 165 8.97 11.47 7.09
C VAL A 165 8.55 10.91 5.74
N SER A 166 8.96 9.67 5.39
CA SER A 166 8.57 9.03 4.14
C SER A 166 7.06 8.87 4.01
N LYS A 167 6.38 8.47 5.09
CA LYS A 167 4.91 8.29 5.10
C LYS A 167 4.15 9.62 5.11
N PHE A 168 4.67 10.65 5.80
CA PHE A 168 4.13 12.01 5.67
C PHE A 168 4.28 12.56 4.25
N GLY A 169 5.44 12.34 3.63
CA GLY A 169 5.66 12.68 2.23
C GLY A 169 4.67 11.97 1.32
N LEU A 170 4.44 10.68 1.53
CA LEU A 170 3.47 9.89 0.75
C LEU A 170 2.03 10.38 0.95
N TRP A 171 1.67 10.81 2.18
CA TRP A 171 0.36 11.42 2.45
C TRP A 171 0.20 12.75 1.71
N ALA A 172 1.17 13.64 1.78
CA ALA A 172 1.18 14.89 1.03
C ALA A 172 1.13 14.64 -0.50
N LEU A 173 1.89 13.65 -0.99
CA LEU A 173 1.88 13.21 -2.38
C LEU A 173 0.50 12.70 -2.80
N THR A 174 -0.19 11.93 -1.94
CA THR A 174 -1.55 11.44 -2.19
C THR A 174 -2.51 12.60 -2.46
N GLN A 175 -2.48 13.64 -1.65
CA GLN A 175 -3.33 14.81 -1.82
C GLN A 175 -2.96 15.64 -3.05
N SER A 176 -1.67 15.87 -3.26
CA SER A 176 -1.18 16.63 -4.41
C SER A 176 -1.50 15.93 -5.74
N MET A 177 -1.30 14.61 -5.82
CA MET A 177 -1.61 13.84 -7.04
C MET A 177 -3.11 13.69 -7.26
N ALA A 178 -3.92 13.65 -6.19
CA ALA A 178 -5.38 13.68 -6.31
C ALA A 178 -5.86 14.95 -7.03
N LEU A 179 -5.26 16.10 -6.75
CA LEU A 179 -5.55 17.37 -7.42
C LEU A 179 -5.01 17.39 -8.86
N ALA A 180 -3.77 16.97 -9.05
CA ALA A 180 -3.07 17.09 -10.33
C ALA A 180 -3.64 16.15 -11.41
N LEU A 181 -4.15 14.97 -11.01
CA LEU A 181 -4.58 13.92 -11.94
C LEU A 181 -6.11 13.85 -12.11
N ALA A 182 -6.87 14.66 -11.34
CA ALA A 182 -8.32 14.77 -11.54
C ALA A 182 -8.65 15.36 -12.92
N PRO A 183 -9.79 14.98 -13.55
CA PRO A 183 -10.79 14.04 -13.05
C PRO A 183 -10.49 12.56 -13.41
N ARG A 184 -9.45 12.28 -14.17
CA ARG A 184 -9.20 10.95 -14.75
C ARG A 184 -8.70 9.92 -13.75
N ILE A 185 -7.90 10.33 -12.79
CA ILE A 185 -7.29 9.41 -11.82
C ILE A 185 -7.60 9.91 -10.42
N ARG A 186 -8.16 9.02 -9.60
CA ARG A 186 -8.36 9.24 -8.17
C ARG A 186 -7.17 8.68 -7.40
N VAL A 187 -6.70 9.42 -6.41
CA VAL A 187 -5.57 9.01 -5.57
C VAL A 187 -6.01 9.06 -4.12
N ASN A 188 -5.95 7.93 -3.42
CA ASN A 188 -6.35 7.81 -2.02
C ASN A 188 -5.34 6.98 -1.23
N GLY A 189 -5.45 7.00 0.08
CA GLY A 189 -4.62 6.25 1.00
C GLY A 189 -5.40 5.30 1.90
N ILE A 190 -4.70 4.31 2.42
CA ILE A 190 -5.12 3.49 3.55
C ILE A 190 -4.03 3.63 4.61
N GLY A 191 -4.42 3.96 5.84
CA GLY A 191 -3.54 4.08 7.01
C GLY A 191 -3.83 2.97 8.01
N PRO A 192 -3.15 1.82 7.91
CA PRO A 192 -3.29 0.76 8.89
C PRO A 192 -2.64 1.15 10.23
N GLY A 193 -3.23 0.66 11.32
CA GLY A 193 -2.58 0.51 12.60
C GLY A 193 -1.94 -0.89 12.73
N PRO A 194 -1.92 -1.48 13.95
CA PRO A 194 -1.30 -2.78 14.21
C PRO A 194 -2.10 -3.91 13.56
N ALA A 195 -1.89 -4.15 12.25
CA ALA A 195 -2.56 -5.17 11.47
C ALA A 195 -1.85 -6.52 11.50
N LEU A 196 -0.52 -6.54 11.52
CA LEU A 196 0.31 -7.75 11.55
C LEU A 196 1.60 -7.47 12.33
N PRO A 197 2.11 -8.45 13.10
CA PRO A 197 3.39 -8.29 13.78
C PRO A 197 4.50 -8.02 12.76
N ASN A 198 5.42 -7.14 13.10
CA ASN A 198 6.65 -6.99 12.32
C ASN A 198 7.66 -8.10 12.70
N THR A 199 8.74 -8.21 11.95
CA THR A 199 9.76 -9.28 12.15
C THR A 199 10.53 -9.16 13.46
N ARG A 200 10.45 -8.03 14.16
CA ARG A 200 11.13 -7.75 15.43
C ARG A 200 10.24 -7.98 16.65
N GLN A 201 8.93 -8.02 16.46
CA GLN A 201 7.96 -8.17 17.54
C GLN A 201 7.70 -9.64 17.89
N THR A 202 7.63 -9.94 19.19
CA THR A 202 7.06 -11.20 19.64
C THR A 202 5.53 -11.17 19.54
N PRO A 203 4.86 -12.35 19.53
CA PRO A 203 3.39 -12.39 19.56
C PRO A 203 2.79 -11.61 20.75
N GLU A 204 3.44 -11.66 21.92
CA GLU A 204 2.99 -10.98 23.13
C GLU A 204 3.14 -9.45 23.01
N GLN A 205 4.22 -8.96 22.42
CA GLN A 205 4.44 -7.53 22.14
C GLN A 205 3.36 -7.02 21.19
N PHE A 206 3.13 -7.73 20.08
CA PHE A 206 2.08 -7.39 19.14
C PHE A 206 0.68 -7.41 19.78
N ALA A 207 0.37 -8.41 20.61
CA ALA A 207 -0.90 -8.49 21.32
C ALA A 207 -1.11 -7.28 22.28
N ARG A 208 -0.05 -6.88 23.01
CA ARG A 208 -0.09 -5.67 23.86
C ARG A 208 -0.35 -4.41 23.02
N GLN A 209 0.38 -4.25 21.91
CA GLN A 209 0.20 -3.12 21.00
C GLN A 209 -1.24 -3.08 20.46
N ALA A 210 -1.76 -4.20 19.97
CA ALA A 210 -3.13 -4.28 19.46
C ALA A 210 -4.17 -3.99 20.56
N ALA A 211 -3.89 -4.38 21.82
CA ALA A 211 -4.77 -4.10 22.96
C ALA A 211 -4.66 -2.65 23.47
N SER A 212 -3.61 -1.90 23.11
CA SER A 212 -3.40 -0.52 23.58
C SER A 212 -4.25 0.51 22.81
N VAL A 213 -4.73 0.18 21.61
CA VAL A 213 -5.56 1.12 20.84
C VAL A 213 -6.98 1.22 21.41
N PRO A 214 -7.74 2.32 21.18
CA PRO A 214 -9.07 2.54 21.74
C PRO A 214 -10.05 1.39 21.56
N LEU A 215 -10.08 0.75 20.39
CA LEU A 215 -10.94 -0.43 20.15
C LEU A 215 -10.36 -1.74 20.72
N ARG A 216 -9.18 -1.70 21.36
CA ARG A 216 -8.44 -2.84 21.92
C ARG A 216 -8.17 -3.96 20.92
N ARG A 217 -8.14 -3.62 19.65
CA ARG A 217 -7.79 -4.50 18.52
C ARG A 217 -7.34 -3.67 17.33
N GLY A 218 -6.33 -4.15 16.63
CA GLY A 218 -5.98 -3.67 15.30
C GLY A 218 -6.92 -4.22 14.22
N PRO A 219 -6.78 -3.80 12.97
CA PRO A 219 -7.55 -4.36 11.86
C PRO A 219 -7.12 -5.80 11.59
N VAL A 220 -8.09 -6.64 11.19
CA VAL A 220 -7.76 -7.89 10.52
C VAL A 220 -7.38 -7.63 9.06
N ILE A 221 -6.55 -8.48 8.49
CA ILE A 221 -5.97 -8.23 7.15
C ILE A 221 -7.03 -8.11 6.04
N GLU A 222 -8.16 -8.80 6.20
CA GLU A 222 -9.30 -8.74 5.27
C GLU A 222 -9.97 -7.35 5.24
N GLU A 223 -9.85 -6.55 6.33
CA GLU A 223 -10.36 -5.17 6.35
C GLU A 223 -9.58 -4.27 5.41
N ILE A 224 -8.29 -4.55 5.20
CA ILE A 224 -7.48 -3.83 4.22
C ILE A 224 -8.02 -4.09 2.80
N GLY A 225 -8.32 -5.34 2.46
CA GLY A 225 -8.97 -5.68 1.19
C GLY A 225 -10.32 -4.97 1.02
N ARG A 226 -11.15 -4.96 2.08
CA ARG A 226 -12.43 -4.23 2.06
C ARG A 226 -12.26 -2.72 1.86
N ALA A 227 -11.22 -2.11 2.44
CA ALA A 227 -10.92 -0.69 2.23
C ALA A 227 -10.50 -0.40 0.79
N VAL A 228 -9.69 -1.28 0.18
CA VAL A 228 -9.36 -1.20 -1.26
C VAL A 228 -10.66 -1.19 -2.08
N MET A 229 -11.58 -2.11 -1.79
CA MET A 229 -12.86 -2.18 -2.49
C MET A 229 -13.75 -0.96 -2.24
N ALA A 230 -13.77 -0.41 -1.02
CA ALA A 230 -14.48 0.83 -0.73
C ALA A 230 -13.95 2.00 -1.59
N ILE A 231 -12.62 2.15 -1.70
CA ILE A 231 -12.02 3.18 -2.56
C ILE A 231 -12.40 2.98 -4.03
N LEU A 232 -12.43 1.75 -4.53
CA LEU A 232 -12.79 1.45 -5.91
C LEU A 232 -14.26 1.74 -6.23
N THR A 233 -15.16 1.46 -5.28
CA THR A 233 -16.62 1.57 -5.46
C THR A 233 -17.21 2.93 -5.06
N LEU A 234 -16.40 3.86 -4.56
CA LEU A 234 -16.80 5.23 -4.19
C LEU A 234 -16.18 6.25 -5.18
N PRO A 235 -16.79 6.49 -6.35
CA PRO A 235 -16.18 7.30 -7.41
C PRO A 235 -15.98 8.77 -7.05
N SER A 236 -16.65 9.28 -6.03
CA SER A 236 -16.48 10.67 -5.55
C SER A 236 -15.33 10.82 -4.54
N MET A 237 -14.61 9.73 -4.19
CA MET A 237 -13.55 9.74 -3.18
C MET A 237 -12.18 9.94 -3.83
N THR A 238 -11.52 11.05 -3.52
CA THR A 238 -10.12 11.32 -3.91
C THR A 238 -9.44 12.19 -2.87
N GLY A 239 -8.12 12.06 -2.70
CA GLY A 239 -7.30 12.81 -1.74
C GLY A 239 -7.59 12.43 -0.28
N GLN A 240 -8.20 11.28 -0.01
CA GLN A 240 -8.60 10.85 1.33
C GLN A 240 -7.74 9.68 1.83
N MET A 241 -7.68 9.51 3.14
CA MET A 241 -7.11 8.32 3.79
C MET A 241 -8.17 7.63 4.63
N ILE A 242 -8.34 6.32 4.42
CA ILE A 242 -9.12 5.46 5.31
C ILE A 242 -8.19 4.96 6.40
N ALA A 243 -8.37 5.42 7.63
CA ALA A 243 -7.64 4.88 8.78
C ALA A 243 -8.30 3.59 9.26
N LEU A 244 -7.51 2.52 9.32
CA LEU A 244 -7.89 1.23 9.89
C LEU A 244 -6.93 0.90 11.02
N ASP A 245 -7.06 1.56 12.16
CA ASP A 245 -6.06 1.56 13.22
C ASP A 245 -6.65 1.37 14.64
N GLY A 246 -7.92 0.98 14.71
CA GLY A 246 -8.60 0.80 16.00
C GLY A 246 -8.75 2.10 16.81
N GLY A 247 -8.57 3.26 16.16
CA GLY A 247 -8.59 4.58 16.81
C GLY A 247 -7.22 5.01 17.35
N GLN A 248 -6.14 4.33 16.98
CA GLN A 248 -4.78 4.63 17.46
C GLN A 248 -4.39 6.10 17.20
N HIS A 249 -4.74 6.65 16.04
CA HIS A 249 -4.43 8.04 15.69
C HIS A 249 -5.15 9.09 16.57
N LEU A 250 -6.17 8.71 17.33
CA LEU A 250 -6.89 9.61 18.25
C LEU A 250 -6.19 9.71 19.62
N GLN A 251 -5.21 8.87 19.90
CA GLN A 251 -4.47 8.91 21.16
C GLN A 251 -3.50 10.10 21.15
N TRP A 252 -3.69 11.04 22.09
CA TRP A 252 -2.83 12.20 22.22
C TRP A 252 -1.57 11.93 23.04
N SER A 253 -1.59 10.86 23.83
CA SER A 253 -0.43 10.38 24.58
C SER A 253 -0.34 8.87 24.41
N PRO A 254 0.57 8.34 23.59
CA PRO A 254 0.93 6.94 23.71
C PRO A 254 1.40 6.73 25.16
N GLY A 255 0.91 5.66 25.80
CA GLY A 255 1.36 5.28 27.14
C GLY A 255 2.89 5.20 27.20
N PRO A 256 3.50 5.26 28.40
CA PRO A 256 4.95 5.13 28.51
C PRO A 256 5.38 3.84 27.80
N ALA A 257 6.34 3.97 26.90
CA ALA A 257 6.97 2.80 26.28
C ALA A 257 7.61 1.99 27.41
N GLU A 258 7.17 0.76 27.62
CA GLU A 258 7.87 -0.17 28.49
C GLU A 258 9.25 -0.45 27.91
N PRO A 259 10.32 -0.62 28.74
CA PRO A 259 11.61 -1.02 28.24
C PRO A 259 11.51 -2.31 27.45
N GLY A 260 11.77 -2.27 26.14
CA GLY A 260 11.59 -3.40 25.20
C GLY A 260 10.35 -3.35 24.35
N ASP A 261 9.53 -2.31 24.40
CA ASP A 261 8.52 -2.02 23.40
C ASP A 261 9.21 -1.42 22.17
N ASP A 262 9.65 -2.30 21.29
CA ASP A 262 10.17 -1.93 19.97
C ASP A 262 9.00 -1.62 19.02
N GLU A 263 8.43 -0.44 19.18
CA GLU A 263 7.68 0.20 18.10
C GLU A 263 8.59 1.10 17.28
#